data_9dd03b1c317b90b467dbfbe7f5770c66
#
_entry.id   9dd03b1c317b90b467dbfbe7f5770c66
#
_cell.length_a   1.000
_cell.length_b   1.000
_cell.length_c   1.000
_cell.angle_alpha   90.00
_cell.angle_beta   90.00
_cell.angle_gamma   90.00
#
_symmetry.space_group_name_H-M   'P 1'
#
loop_
_entity.id
_entity.type
_entity.pdbx_description
1 polymer ?
#
loop_
_entity_poly.entity_id
_entity_poly.type
_entity_poly.pdbx_seq_one_letter_code
_entity_poly.pdbx_strand_id
1 'polypeptide(L)'
;LVLQIKAICRGFCDGDIKEANKLYKRLKDGEGTLEATAATQPLFEAREPLLESRAAFEKWLIDLAKQLPAATFVDKVRGFGHLGLAGIVGEVGDFMAYEKELDGIYKRAGLAVIEGERQRKCSNAEMALLHGYNPSRHSVFWTIGDSLLKSQGKEENAGPYRIIYDNRKTYERERVDTDGHAHNRALRYMTKRLVRDLYNEWKEVA
;
A
#
# COMPACT_ATOMS: atom_id res chain seq x y z
N LEU A 1 8.62 -16.83 6.07
CA LEU A 1 9.38 -16.94 7.33
C LEU A 1 8.64 -16.31 8.53
N VAL A 2 8.23 -15.02 8.51
CA VAL A 2 7.54 -14.38 9.66
C VAL A 2 6.29 -15.13 10.10
N LEU A 3 5.46 -15.59 9.18
CA LEU A 3 4.25 -16.36 9.52
C LEU A 3 4.60 -17.73 10.10
N GLN A 4 5.67 -18.35 9.65
CA GLN A 4 6.17 -19.62 10.19
C GLN A 4 6.69 -19.44 11.62
N ILE A 5 7.50 -18.41 11.88
CA ILE A 5 7.96 -18.08 13.23
C ILE A 5 6.76 -17.83 14.17
N LYS A 6 5.78 -17.04 13.72
CA LYS A 6 4.55 -16.79 14.50
C LYS A 6 3.71 -18.05 14.73
N ALA A 7 3.71 -18.99 13.78
CA ALA A 7 3.04 -20.29 13.97
C ALA A 7 3.74 -21.12 15.04
N ILE A 8 5.08 -21.16 15.05
CA ILE A 8 5.86 -21.81 16.12
C ILE A 8 5.57 -21.13 17.47
N CYS A 9 5.63 -19.78 17.52
CA CYS A 9 5.29 -19.04 18.75
C CYS A 9 3.89 -19.37 19.26
N ARG A 10 2.92 -19.60 18.38
CA ARG A 10 1.56 -20.01 18.75
C ARG A 10 1.52 -21.38 19.42
N GLY A 11 2.37 -22.31 18.99
CA GLY A 11 2.54 -23.61 19.66
C GLY A 11 3.03 -23.49 21.11
N PHE A 12 3.92 -22.54 21.38
CA PHE A 12 4.41 -22.25 22.75
C PHE A 12 3.42 -21.45 23.63
N CYS A 13 2.32 -20.98 23.06
CA CYS A 13 1.32 -20.14 23.75
C CYS A 13 -0.07 -20.76 23.69
N ASP A 14 -0.19 -22.08 23.66
CA ASP A 14 -1.47 -22.84 23.66
C ASP A 14 -2.51 -22.31 22.65
N GLY A 15 -2.01 -21.81 21.52
CA GLY A 15 -2.83 -21.27 20.45
C GLY A 15 -3.21 -19.78 20.59
N ASP A 16 -2.88 -19.11 21.70
CA ASP A 16 -3.20 -17.69 21.90
C ASP A 16 -2.40 -16.80 20.95
N ILE A 17 -3.12 -16.10 20.07
CA ILE A 17 -2.53 -15.23 19.05
C ILE A 17 -1.87 -13.97 19.65
N LYS A 18 -2.42 -13.44 20.74
CA LYS A 18 -1.89 -12.22 21.37
C LYS A 18 -0.57 -12.53 22.08
N GLU A 19 -0.54 -13.60 22.84
CA GLU A 19 0.68 -14.05 23.52
C GLU A 19 1.74 -14.49 22.50
N ALA A 20 1.36 -15.20 21.43
CA ALA A 20 2.28 -15.57 20.35
C ALA A 20 2.91 -14.33 19.66
N ASN A 21 2.16 -13.24 19.46
CA ASN A 21 2.71 -12.01 18.92
C ASN A 21 3.65 -11.29 19.91
N LYS A 22 3.40 -11.38 21.22
CA LYS A 22 4.32 -10.87 22.25
C LYS A 22 5.61 -11.71 22.27
N LEU A 23 5.48 -13.03 22.27
CA LEU A 23 6.63 -13.94 22.23
C LEU A 23 7.48 -13.70 20.98
N TYR A 24 6.86 -13.53 19.80
CA TYR A 24 7.56 -13.18 18.57
C TYR A 24 8.40 -11.89 18.70
N LYS A 25 7.85 -10.85 19.34
CA LYS A 25 8.59 -9.60 19.58
C LYS A 25 9.79 -9.82 20.51
N ARG A 26 9.57 -10.51 21.63
CA ARG A 26 10.63 -10.85 22.60
C ARG A 26 11.75 -11.66 21.95
N LEU A 27 11.41 -12.69 21.16
CA LEU A 27 12.40 -13.48 20.41
C LEU A 27 13.20 -12.66 19.41
N LYS A 28 12.56 -11.71 18.74
CA LYS A 28 13.23 -10.76 17.86
C LYS A 28 14.22 -9.87 18.60
N ASP A 29 13.91 -9.51 19.83
CA ASP A 29 14.74 -8.67 20.69
C ASP A 29 15.75 -9.50 21.53
N GLY A 30 15.84 -10.83 21.30
CA GLY A 30 16.74 -11.75 22.01
C GLY A 30 16.25 -12.19 23.41
N GLU A 31 15.00 -11.92 23.74
CA GLU A 31 14.40 -12.15 25.07
C GLU A 31 13.49 -13.38 25.10
N GLY A 32 13.88 -14.47 24.47
CA GLY A 32 13.07 -15.72 24.44
C GLY A 32 13.47 -16.74 25.51
N THR A 33 12.61 -17.75 25.74
CA THR A 33 13.04 -18.97 26.43
C THR A 33 14.01 -19.75 25.55
N LEU A 34 14.86 -20.57 26.16
CA LEU A 34 15.85 -21.37 25.43
C LEU A 34 15.18 -22.23 24.32
N GLU A 35 14.07 -22.88 24.66
CA GLU A 35 13.32 -23.76 23.77
C GLU A 35 12.69 -23.00 22.58
N ALA A 36 12.02 -21.88 22.86
CA ALA A 36 11.41 -21.05 21.83
C ALA A 36 12.48 -20.41 20.92
N THR A 37 13.60 -20.00 21.48
CA THR A 37 14.74 -19.48 20.73
C THR A 37 15.33 -20.54 19.83
N ALA A 38 15.64 -21.74 20.34
CA ALA A 38 16.16 -22.83 19.55
C ALA A 38 15.23 -23.25 18.40
N ALA A 39 13.92 -23.25 18.63
CA ALA A 39 12.93 -23.62 17.60
C ALA A 39 12.79 -22.55 16.50
N THR A 40 13.09 -21.29 16.78
CA THR A 40 12.87 -20.17 15.85
C THR A 40 14.16 -19.61 15.25
N GLN A 41 15.30 -19.80 15.89
CA GLN A 41 16.59 -19.27 15.49
C GLN A 41 16.95 -19.53 14.00
N PRO A 42 16.82 -20.76 13.47
CA PRO A 42 17.15 -21.02 12.06
C PRO A 42 16.30 -20.20 11.08
N LEU A 43 15.04 -19.88 11.46
CA LEU A 43 14.16 -19.05 10.61
C LEU A 43 14.53 -17.57 10.70
N PHE A 44 14.98 -17.09 11.86
CA PHE A 44 15.51 -15.73 11.98
C PHE A 44 16.81 -15.58 11.18
N GLU A 45 17.73 -16.51 11.30
CA GLU A 45 18.98 -16.52 10.54
C GLU A 45 18.76 -16.57 9.03
N ALA A 46 17.86 -17.44 8.55
CA ALA A 46 17.49 -17.51 7.14
C ALA A 46 16.78 -16.22 6.63
N ARG A 47 16.19 -15.45 7.52
CA ARG A 47 15.51 -14.20 7.19
C ARG A 47 16.47 -13.03 7.01
N GLU A 48 17.56 -12.98 7.73
CA GLU A 48 18.46 -11.83 7.78
C GLU A 48 19.00 -11.41 6.40
N PRO A 49 19.60 -12.32 5.59
CA PRO A 49 20.07 -11.97 4.26
C PRO A 49 18.96 -11.49 3.32
N LEU A 50 17.72 -11.95 3.53
CA LEU A 50 16.56 -11.47 2.75
C LEU A 50 16.18 -10.03 3.13
N LEU A 51 16.32 -9.66 4.41
CA LEU A 51 16.08 -8.29 4.86
C LEU A 51 17.16 -7.33 4.34
N GLU A 52 18.42 -7.75 4.37
CA GLU A 52 19.53 -6.98 3.81
C GLU A 52 19.35 -6.76 2.30
N SER A 53 19.04 -7.82 1.55
CA SER A 53 18.76 -7.73 0.13
C SER A 53 17.58 -6.80 -0.17
N ARG A 54 16.51 -6.93 0.60
CA ARG A 54 15.34 -6.04 0.49
C ARG A 54 15.72 -4.59 0.72
N ALA A 55 16.47 -4.29 1.77
CA ALA A 55 16.90 -2.93 2.09
C ALA A 55 17.76 -2.33 0.97
N ALA A 56 18.67 -3.14 0.39
CA ALA A 56 19.48 -2.74 -0.74
C ALA A 56 18.65 -2.41 -1.99
N PHE A 57 17.65 -3.25 -2.33
CA PHE A 57 16.74 -2.99 -3.43
C PHE A 57 15.84 -1.78 -3.19
N GLU A 58 15.31 -1.60 -1.97
CA GLU A 58 14.50 -0.42 -1.63
C GLU A 58 15.33 0.88 -1.79
N LYS A 59 16.59 0.88 -1.36
CA LYS A 59 17.51 2.01 -1.56
C LYS A 59 17.72 2.30 -3.04
N TRP A 60 18.02 1.27 -3.83
CA TRP A 60 18.21 1.41 -5.27
C TRP A 60 16.96 1.95 -5.97
N LEU A 61 15.76 1.46 -5.62
CA LEU A 61 14.50 1.96 -6.15
C LEU A 61 14.25 3.43 -5.79
N ILE A 62 14.62 3.85 -4.57
CA ILE A 62 14.54 5.25 -4.15
C ILE A 62 15.47 6.12 -5.01
N ASP A 63 16.69 5.67 -5.26
CA ASP A 63 17.66 6.44 -6.05
C ASP A 63 17.26 6.54 -7.53
N LEU A 64 16.63 5.50 -8.09
CA LEU A 64 16.00 5.58 -9.41
C LEU A 64 14.79 6.53 -9.43
N ALA A 65 13.93 6.47 -8.42
CA ALA A 65 12.75 7.33 -8.34
C ALA A 65 13.08 8.82 -8.25
N LYS A 66 14.23 9.19 -7.67
CA LYS A 66 14.71 10.58 -7.64
C LYS A 66 15.05 11.14 -9.02
N GLN A 67 15.21 10.29 -10.03
CA GLN A 67 15.52 10.67 -11.41
C GLN A 67 14.25 10.81 -12.28
N LEU A 68 13.09 10.47 -11.75
CA LEU A 68 11.82 10.56 -12.47
C LEU A 68 11.33 12.01 -12.57
N PRO A 69 10.58 12.38 -13.63
CA PRO A 69 10.08 13.74 -13.85
C PRO A 69 9.35 14.32 -12.64
N ALA A 70 8.49 13.53 -11.98
CA ALA A 70 7.72 13.96 -10.83
C ALA A 70 8.40 13.70 -9.47
N ALA A 71 9.73 13.57 -9.40
CA ALA A 71 10.42 13.33 -8.14
C ALA A 71 10.19 14.45 -7.11
N THR A 72 10.13 15.71 -7.56
CA THR A 72 9.88 16.87 -6.71
C THR A 72 8.48 16.89 -6.09
N PHE A 73 7.50 16.20 -6.69
CA PHE A 73 6.17 16.05 -6.12
C PHE A 73 6.18 15.30 -4.80
N VAL A 74 7.10 14.34 -4.64
CA VAL A 74 7.25 13.54 -3.42
C VAL A 74 7.54 14.44 -2.22
N ASP A 75 8.38 15.44 -2.38
CA ASP A 75 8.80 16.35 -1.30
C ASP A 75 7.65 17.25 -0.82
N LYS A 76 6.65 17.47 -1.70
CA LYS A 76 5.46 18.29 -1.40
C LYS A 76 4.38 17.49 -0.64
N VAL A 77 4.46 16.15 -0.61
CA VAL A 77 3.37 15.30 -0.11
C VAL A 77 3.81 14.45 1.08
N ARG A 78 3.51 14.93 2.28
CA ARG A 78 3.81 14.20 3.51
C ARG A 78 3.14 12.81 3.51
N GLY A 79 3.94 11.76 3.69
CA GLY A 79 3.49 10.37 3.71
C GLY A 79 3.51 9.67 2.34
N PHE A 80 3.95 10.37 1.30
CA PHE A 80 4.25 9.80 0.00
C PHE A 80 5.75 9.95 -0.27
N GLY A 81 6.49 8.85 -0.23
CA GLY A 81 7.94 8.84 -0.40
C GLY A 81 8.36 8.34 -1.79
N HIS A 82 9.65 8.50 -2.12
CA HIS A 82 10.23 8.03 -3.39
C HIS A 82 10.02 6.53 -3.65
N LEU A 83 9.98 5.69 -2.60
CA LEU A 83 9.64 4.28 -2.74
C LEU A 83 8.17 4.10 -3.20
N GLY A 84 7.27 4.96 -2.72
CA GLY A 84 5.87 5.00 -3.20
C GLY A 84 5.79 5.42 -4.67
N LEU A 85 6.56 6.43 -5.09
CA LEU A 85 6.68 6.83 -6.49
C LEU A 85 7.21 5.70 -7.36
N ALA A 86 8.31 5.04 -6.94
CA ALA A 86 8.85 3.86 -7.62
C ALA A 86 7.81 2.74 -7.77
N GLY A 87 7.03 2.49 -6.71
CA GLY A 87 5.96 1.49 -6.71
C GLY A 87 4.85 1.82 -7.71
N ILE A 88 4.42 3.08 -7.78
CA ILE A 88 3.42 3.51 -8.78
C ILE A 88 3.96 3.34 -10.18
N VAL A 89 5.14 3.89 -10.48
CA VAL A 89 5.74 3.84 -11.83
C VAL A 89 6.08 2.40 -12.24
N GLY A 90 6.55 1.57 -11.32
CA GLY A 90 6.79 0.15 -11.59
C GLY A 90 5.53 -0.62 -12.02
N GLU A 91 4.36 -0.25 -11.49
CA GLU A 91 3.09 -0.90 -11.82
C GLU A 91 2.36 -0.26 -13.02
N VAL A 92 2.49 1.03 -13.19
CA VAL A 92 1.78 1.79 -14.23
C VAL A 92 2.66 2.01 -15.46
N GLY A 93 3.94 2.23 -15.30
CA GLY A 93 4.87 2.63 -16.35
C GLY A 93 4.90 4.16 -16.55
N ASP A 94 5.27 4.59 -17.74
CA ASP A 94 5.26 5.99 -18.12
C ASP A 94 3.81 6.52 -18.22
N PHE A 95 3.54 7.60 -17.51
CA PHE A 95 2.21 8.21 -17.49
C PHE A 95 1.81 8.80 -18.83
N MET A 96 2.76 9.22 -19.64
CA MET A 96 2.50 9.80 -20.96
C MET A 96 2.21 8.75 -22.04
N ALA A 97 2.45 7.46 -21.75
CA ALA A 97 2.18 6.35 -22.68
C ALA A 97 0.70 5.94 -22.77
N TYR A 98 -0.20 6.56 -21.99
CA TYR A 98 -1.61 6.18 -21.97
C TYR A 98 -2.45 7.02 -22.94
N GLU A 99 -3.02 6.39 -23.97
CA GLU A 99 -3.92 7.03 -24.93
C GLU A 99 -5.16 7.68 -24.27
N LYS A 100 -5.69 7.04 -23.22
CA LYS A 100 -6.82 7.54 -22.42
C LYS A 100 -6.37 8.34 -21.19
N GLU A 101 -5.15 8.85 -21.22
CA GLU A 101 -4.59 9.67 -20.15
C GLU A 101 -4.87 9.09 -18.74
N LEU A 102 -5.46 9.90 -17.88
CA LEU A 102 -5.73 9.55 -16.49
C LEU A 102 -6.66 8.34 -16.31
N ASP A 103 -7.63 8.13 -17.20
CA ASP A 103 -8.55 6.97 -17.11
C ASP A 103 -7.83 5.66 -17.41
N GLY A 104 -6.89 5.66 -18.33
CA GLY A 104 -6.00 4.52 -18.61
C GLY A 104 -5.15 4.17 -17.39
N ILE A 105 -4.59 5.18 -16.73
CA ILE A 105 -3.82 5.03 -15.50
C ILE A 105 -4.69 4.46 -14.38
N TYR A 106 -5.90 4.98 -14.17
CA TYR A 106 -6.84 4.45 -13.18
C TYR A 106 -7.22 2.99 -13.45
N LYS A 107 -7.45 2.64 -14.72
CA LYS A 107 -7.75 1.25 -15.11
C LYS A 107 -6.56 0.35 -14.81
N ARG A 108 -5.35 0.78 -15.13
CA ARG A 108 -4.13 0.02 -14.84
C ARG A 108 -3.92 -0.15 -13.34
N ALA A 109 -4.15 0.90 -12.54
CA ALA A 109 -4.00 0.90 -11.07
C ALA A 109 -5.08 0.11 -10.31
N GLY A 110 -6.13 -0.39 -10.98
CA GLY A 110 -7.26 -1.01 -10.31
C GLY A 110 -8.20 -0.01 -9.61
N LEU A 111 -8.15 1.25 -10.03
CA LEU A 111 -8.89 2.36 -9.43
C LEU A 111 -10.05 2.86 -10.33
N ALA A 112 -10.27 2.29 -11.49
CA ALA A 112 -11.31 2.72 -12.43
C ALA A 112 -12.73 2.34 -11.96
N VAL A 113 -13.71 3.01 -12.54
CA VAL A 113 -15.10 2.61 -12.51
C VAL A 113 -15.42 2.05 -13.90
N ILE A 114 -15.92 0.83 -13.97
CA ILE A 114 -16.25 0.10 -15.19
C ILE A 114 -17.76 -0.13 -15.18
N GLU A 115 -18.47 0.41 -16.15
CA GLU A 115 -19.94 0.28 -16.27
C GLU A 115 -20.70 0.66 -14.98
N GLY A 116 -20.26 1.73 -14.31
CA GLY A 116 -20.88 2.20 -13.06
C GLY A 116 -20.41 1.45 -11.80
N GLU A 117 -19.70 0.34 -11.94
CA GLU A 117 -19.16 -0.43 -10.83
C GLU A 117 -17.66 -0.18 -10.58
N ARG A 118 -17.24 -0.35 -9.33
CA ARG A 118 -15.81 -0.34 -9.03
C ARG A 118 -15.11 -1.51 -9.72
N GLN A 119 -13.94 -1.27 -10.25
CA GLN A 119 -13.07 -2.32 -10.78
C GLN A 119 -12.77 -3.38 -9.71
N ARG A 120 -12.92 -4.67 -10.04
CA ARG A 120 -12.80 -5.81 -9.12
C ARG A 120 -12.37 -7.08 -9.84
N LYS A 121 -11.92 -8.07 -9.09
CA LYS A 121 -11.72 -9.43 -9.60
C LYS A 121 -13.09 -10.04 -9.94
N CYS A 122 -13.20 -10.60 -11.13
CA CYS A 122 -14.40 -11.29 -11.62
C CYS A 122 -14.08 -12.75 -11.88
N SER A 123 -15.06 -13.63 -11.65
CA SER A 123 -14.97 -15.07 -11.97
C SER A 123 -15.32 -15.37 -13.43
N ASN A 124 -16.19 -14.57 -14.03
CA ASN A 124 -16.52 -14.66 -15.45
C ASN A 124 -15.35 -14.14 -16.29
N ALA A 125 -14.94 -14.87 -17.34
CA ALA A 125 -13.76 -14.55 -18.15
C ALA A 125 -13.92 -13.23 -18.93
N GLU A 126 -15.08 -12.96 -19.49
CA GLU A 126 -15.37 -11.73 -20.22
C GLU A 126 -15.33 -10.51 -19.31
N MET A 127 -16.00 -10.59 -18.16
CA MET A 127 -15.97 -9.54 -17.14
C MET A 127 -14.56 -9.37 -16.55
N ALA A 128 -13.78 -10.44 -16.38
CA ALA A 128 -12.41 -10.36 -15.91
C ALA A 128 -11.52 -9.60 -16.92
N LEU A 129 -11.72 -9.84 -18.22
CA LEU A 129 -11.03 -9.11 -19.28
C LEU A 129 -11.45 -7.63 -19.31
N LEU A 130 -12.75 -7.35 -19.23
CA LEU A 130 -13.30 -6.00 -19.20
C LEU A 130 -12.75 -5.20 -18.02
N HIS A 131 -12.77 -5.77 -16.82
CA HIS A 131 -12.23 -5.13 -15.61
C HIS A 131 -10.70 -5.02 -15.65
N GLY A 132 -9.98 -6.03 -16.16
CA GLY A 132 -8.52 -6.05 -16.19
C GLY A 132 -7.88 -5.86 -14.78
N TYR A 133 -8.57 -6.35 -13.72
CA TYR A 133 -8.17 -6.11 -12.34
C TYR A 133 -7.02 -7.02 -11.91
N ASN A 134 -5.96 -6.43 -11.39
CA ASN A 134 -4.85 -7.14 -10.78
C ASN A 134 -4.77 -6.85 -9.28
N PRO A 135 -5.01 -7.85 -8.39
CA PRO A 135 -4.98 -7.66 -6.94
C PRO A 135 -3.62 -7.20 -6.40
N SER A 136 -2.51 -7.72 -6.92
CA SER A 136 -1.17 -7.36 -6.48
C SER A 136 -0.87 -5.90 -6.80
N ARG A 137 -1.20 -5.46 -8.01
CA ARG A 137 -1.08 -4.05 -8.42
C ARG A 137 -1.96 -3.15 -7.57
N HIS A 138 -3.22 -3.52 -7.37
CA HIS A 138 -4.12 -2.75 -6.51
C HIS A 138 -3.61 -2.62 -5.07
N SER A 139 -2.92 -3.64 -4.54
CA SER A 139 -2.36 -3.60 -3.18
C SER A 139 -1.28 -2.53 -3.00
N VAL A 140 -0.51 -2.22 -4.04
CA VAL A 140 0.48 -1.12 -4.02
C VAL A 140 -0.23 0.21 -3.76
N PHE A 141 -1.28 0.50 -4.52
CA PHE A 141 -2.05 1.74 -4.37
C PHE A 141 -2.79 1.81 -3.03
N TRP A 142 -3.27 0.67 -2.54
CA TRP A 142 -3.87 0.59 -1.20
C TRP A 142 -2.85 0.93 -0.11
N THR A 143 -1.66 0.34 -0.16
CA THR A 143 -0.58 0.56 0.82
C THR A 143 -0.14 2.03 0.82
N ILE A 144 0.00 2.63 -0.36
CA ILE A 144 0.35 4.06 -0.49
C ILE A 144 -0.76 4.93 0.11
N GLY A 145 -2.03 4.64 -0.18
CA GLY A 145 -3.17 5.37 0.39
C GLY A 145 -3.24 5.26 1.92
N ASP A 146 -2.99 4.08 2.48
CA ASP A 146 -2.96 3.86 3.93
C ASP A 146 -1.79 4.61 4.60
N SER A 147 -0.60 4.57 3.99
CA SER A 147 0.58 5.31 4.45
C SER A 147 0.32 6.81 4.44
N LEU A 148 -0.24 7.32 3.35
CA LEU A 148 -0.60 8.72 3.19
C LEU A 148 -1.59 9.15 4.27
N LEU A 149 -2.67 8.38 4.48
CA LEU A 149 -3.67 8.66 5.50
C LEU A 149 -3.09 8.72 6.92
N LYS A 150 -2.20 7.79 7.27
CA LYS A 150 -1.55 7.72 8.58
C LYS A 150 -0.59 8.88 8.84
N SER A 151 0.05 9.38 7.79
CA SER A 151 1.08 10.42 7.89
C SER A 151 0.53 11.84 7.87
N GLN A 152 -0.68 12.06 7.36
CA GLN A 152 -1.25 13.39 7.12
C GLN A 152 -1.81 14.10 8.36
N GLY A 153 -1.79 13.45 9.53
CA GLY A 153 -2.35 14.03 10.76
C GLY A 153 -3.88 13.95 10.83
N LYS A 154 -4.45 14.63 11.81
CA LYS A 154 -5.90 14.70 12.05
C LYS A 154 -6.29 16.10 12.50
N GLU A 155 -7.55 16.43 12.36
CA GLU A 155 -8.14 17.69 12.85
C GLU A 155 -7.35 18.93 12.37
N GLU A 156 -6.92 19.78 13.29
CA GLU A 156 -6.20 21.03 12.98
C GLU A 156 -4.86 20.79 12.24
N ASN A 157 -4.25 19.61 12.43
CA ASN A 157 -3.00 19.23 11.78
C ASN A 157 -3.22 18.38 10.52
N ALA A 158 -4.45 18.34 10.01
CA ALA A 158 -4.78 17.55 8.83
C ALA A 158 -4.13 18.12 7.57
N GLY A 159 -3.33 17.31 6.89
CA GLY A 159 -2.80 17.65 5.57
C GLY A 159 -3.88 17.55 4.47
N PRO A 160 -3.57 18.02 3.25
CA PRO A 160 -4.55 18.13 2.16
C PRO A 160 -5.27 16.82 1.83
N TYR A 161 -4.55 15.72 1.78
CA TYR A 161 -5.14 14.41 1.47
C TYR A 161 -5.97 13.87 2.64
N ARG A 162 -5.61 14.20 3.87
CA ARG A 162 -6.43 13.87 5.02
C ARG A 162 -7.78 14.58 4.97
N ILE A 163 -7.81 15.85 4.64
CA ILE A 163 -9.04 16.64 4.48
C ILE A 163 -9.92 16.02 3.36
N ILE A 164 -9.31 15.64 2.23
CA ILE A 164 -10.02 14.96 1.13
C ILE A 164 -10.64 13.64 1.61
N TYR A 165 -9.89 12.85 2.38
CA TYR A 165 -10.39 11.59 2.93
C TYR A 165 -11.54 11.82 3.92
N ASP A 166 -11.39 12.72 4.88
CA ASP A 166 -12.39 12.95 5.94
C ASP A 166 -13.71 13.48 5.34
N ASN A 167 -13.65 14.45 4.42
CA ASN A 167 -14.82 14.94 3.69
C ASN A 167 -15.51 13.84 2.89
N ARG A 168 -14.72 13.01 2.19
CA ARG A 168 -15.28 11.89 1.43
C ARG A 168 -15.85 10.82 2.34
N LYS A 169 -15.24 10.52 3.47
CA LYS A 169 -15.75 9.54 4.43
C LYS A 169 -17.09 9.99 5.02
N THR A 170 -17.24 11.26 5.38
CA THR A 170 -18.51 11.83 5.84
C THR A 170 -19.59 11.68 4.78
N TYR A 171 -19.31 12.03 3.53
CA TYR A 171 -20.23 11.85 2.40
C TYR A 171 -20.64 10.40 2.18
N GLU A 172 -19.71 9.45 2.31
CA GLU A 172 -20.00 8.02 2.08
C GLU A 172 -20.79 7.38 3.22
N ARG A 173 -20.62 7.83 4.46
CA ARG A 173 -21.38 7.33 5.62
C ARG A 173 -22.90 7.42 5.46
N GLU A 174 -23.38 8.41 4.73
CA GLU A 174 -24.81 8.56 4.42
C GLU A 174 -25.30 7.62 3.31
N ARG A 175 -24.40 6.89 2.63
CA ARG A 175 -24.69 6.13 1.39
C ARG A 175 -24.32 4.65 1.47
N VAL A 176 -23.72 4.22 2.56
CA VAL A 176 -23.31 2.83 2.76
C VAL A 176 -23.61 2.36 4.17
N ASP A 177 -23.87 1.07 4.33
CA ASP A 177 -24.37 0.49 5.58
C ASP A 177 -23.31 0.39 6.68
N THR A 178 -22.02 0.45 6.34
CA THR A 178 -20.95 0.24 7.32
C THR A 178 -19.84 1.29 7.22
N ASP A 179 -19.28 1.66 8.38
CA ASP A 179 -18.13 2.59 8.45
C ASP A 179 -16.90 2.04 7.70
N GLY A 180 -16.73 0.72 7.66
CA GLY A 180 -15.69 0.07 6.86
C GLY A 180 -15.84 0.28 5.36
N HIS A 181 -17.07 0.23 4.84
CA HIS A 181 -17.34 0.57 3.44
C HIS A 181 -17.08 2.06 3.15
N ALA A 182 -17.53 2.95 4.04
CA ALA A 182 -17.28 4.38 3.93
C ALA A 182 -15.77 4.68 3.94
N HIS A 183 -15.02 4.04 4.85
CA HIS A 183 -13.56 4.12 4.90
C HIS A 183 -12.91 3.69 3.58
N ASN A 184 -13.25 2.51 3.07
CA ASN A 184 -12.65 1.96 1.85
C ASN A 184 -12.93 2.83 0.62
N ARG A 185 -14.14 3.39 0.51
CA ARG A 185 -14.50 4.32 -0.57
C ARG A 185 -13.75 5.64 -0.46
N ALA A 186 -13.64 6.20 0.75
CA ALA A 186 -12.90 7.43 1.00
C ALA A 186 -11.40 7.28 0.73
N LEU A 187 -10.80 6.17 1.19
CA LEU A 187 -9.39 5.86 0.93
C LEU A 187 -9.11 5.75 -0.57
N ARG A 188 -9.94 5.01 -1.30
CA ARG A 188 -9.84 4.89 -2.75
C ARG A 188 -9.96 6.26 -3.45
N TYR A 189 -10.90 7.10 -3.03
CA TYR A 189 -11.08 8.44 -3.58
C TYR A 189 -9.85 9.32 -3.36
N MET A 190 -9.32 9.33 -2.14
CA MET A 190 -8.08 10.04 -1.78
C MET A 190 -6.90 9.55 -2.62
N THR A 191 -6.73 8.22 -2.77
CA THR A 191 -5.66 7.63 -3.59
C THR A 191 -5.80 8.04 -5.07
N LYS A 192 -7.02 8.08 -5.61
CA LYS A 192 -7.25 8.60 -6.97
C LYS A 192 -6.83 10.06 -7.10
N ARG A 193 -7.04 10.87 -6.07
CA ARG A 193 -6.60 12.28 -6.08
C ARG A 193 -5.08 12.38 -6.10
N LEU A 194 -4.39 11.58 -5.28
CA LEU A 194 -2.92 11.51 -5.32
C LEU A 194 -2.40 11.15 -6.72
N VAL A 195 -2.97 10.10 -7.35
CA VAL A 195 -2.55 9.66 -8.69
C VAL A 195 -2.80 10.75 -9.74
N ARG A 196 -3.92 11.48 -9.64
CA ARG A 196 -4.23 12.60 -10.54
C ARG A 196 -3.26 13.76 -10.36
N ASP A 197 -2.97 14.12 -9.12
CA ASP A 197 -2.07 15.23 -8.81
C ASP A 197 -0.63 14.89 -9.25
N LEU A 198 -0.20 13.64 -9.06
CA LEU A 198 1.05 13.11 -9.58
C LEU A 198 1.10 13.12 -11.13
N TYR A 199 0.01 12.73 -11.79
CA TYR A 199 -0.09 12.80 -13.26
C TYR A 199 0.06 14.23 -13.78
N ASN A 200 -0.61 15.18 -13.13
CA ASN A 200 -0.52 16.59 -13.53
C ASN A 200 0.91 17.12 -13.38
N GLU A 201 1.56 16.85 -12.25
CA GLU A 201 2.97 17.22 -12.04
C GLU A 201 3.89 16.56 -13.07
N TRP A 202 3.64 15.28 -13.40
CA TRP A 202 4.41 14.57 -14.42
C TRP A 202 4.27 15.24 -15.79
N LYS A 203 3.04 15.61 -16.17
CA LYS A 203 2.75 16.27 -17.46
C LYS A 203 3.36 17.66 -17.59
N GLU A 204 3.55 18.37 -16.48
CA GLU A 204 4.17 19.71 -16.47
C GLU A 204 5.69 19.64 -16.68
N VAL A 205 6.32 18.52 -16.35
CA VAL A 205 7.79 18.38 -16.33
C VAL A 205 8.30 17.51 -17.49
N ALA A 206 7.45 16.64 -18.08
CA ALA A 206 7.80 15.76 -19.19
C ALA A 206 7.65 16.47 -20.54
#